data_89a0b6177165b83393673f2bd17e4040
#
_entry.id   89a0b6177165b83393673f2bd17e4040
#
_cell.length_a   1.000
_cell.length_b   1.000
_cell.length_c   1.000
_cell.angle_alpha   90.00
_cell.angle_beta   90.00
_cell.angle_gamma   90.00
#
_symmetry.space_group_name_H-M   'P 1'
#
loop_
_entity.id
_entity.type
_entity.pdbx_description
1 polymer ?
#
loop_
_entity_poly.entity_id
_entity_poly.type
_entity_poly.pdbx_seq_one_letter_code
_entity_poly.pdbx_strand_id
1 'polypeptide(L)'
;MNLASVLVANRGEIVRRVFRTARGMGLRCVAVFVDADADAPFVAEADDAVRLPDGYLDGAAIIAAALATGADAIHPGYGFLAENADFVEAVEAAGLVWVGPPADVVRSMGDKLAAKAAADAAGGPTL
;
A
#
# COMPACT_ATOMS: atom_id res chain seq x y z
N MET A 1 -9.39 9.03 -16.11
CA MET A 1 -8.48 7.88 -16.26
C MET A 1 -9.21 6.60 -15.86
N ASN A 2 -9.23 5.64 -16.74
CA ASN A 2 -9.86 4.34 -16.46
C ASN A 2 -8.81 3.38 -15.90
N LEU A 3 -9.00 2.96 -14.67
CA LEU A 3 -8.16 1.94 -14.07
C LEU A 3 -8.62 0.57 -14.51
N ALA A 4 -7.70 -0.32 -14.88
CA ALA A 4 -7.98 -1.70 -15.24
C ALA A 4 -7.46 -2.70 -14.21
N SER A 5 -6.51 -2.28 -13.36
CA SER A 5 -5.87 -3.17 -12.40
C SER A 5 -5.34 -2.40 -11.18
N VAL A 6 -5.30 -3.10 -10.05
CA VAL A 6 -4.80 -2.54 -8.79
C VAL A 6 -3.89 -3.56 -8.10
N LEU A 7 -2.74 -3.09 -7.62
CA LEU A 7 -1.87 -3.86 -6.73
C LEU A 7 -2.17 -3.41 -5.30
N VAL A 8 -2.44 -4.36 -4.41
CA VAL A 8 -2.66 -4.06 -2.99
C VAL A 8 -1.39 -4.37 -2.22
N ALA A 9 -0.75 -3.33 -1.71
CA ALA A 9 0.53 -3.43 -0.98
C ALA A 9 0.28 -3.64 0.51
N ASN A 10 -0.28 -4.80 0.85
CA ASN A 10 -0.59 -5.16 2.23
C ASN A 10 -0.76 -6.68 2.31
N ARG A 11 -1.23 -7.19 3.45
CA ARG A 11 -1.41 -8.61 3.69
C ARG A 11 -2.72 -8.89 4.43
N GLY A 12 -3.13 -10.18 4.44
CA GLY A 12 -4.26 -10.63 5.25
C GLY A 12 -5.61 -10.20 4.73
N GLU A 13 -6.56 -10.05 5.66
CA GLU A 13 -7.96 -9.78 5.35
C GLU A 13 -8.18 -8.45 4.65
N ILE A 14 -7.37 -7.43 4.93
CA ILE A 14 -7.53 -6.13 4.25
C ILE A 14 -7.33 -6.26 2.74
N VAL A 15 -6.38 -7.10 2.31
CA VAL A 15 -6.15 -7.35 0.88
C VAL A 15 -7.38 -8.02 0.26
N ARG A 16 -7.92 -9.04 0.91
CA ARG A 16 -9.11 -9.75 0.43
C ARG A 16 -10.31 -8.82 0.30
N ARG A 17 -10.48 -7.92 1.27
CA ARG A 17 -11.56 -6.95 1.27
C ARG A 17 -11.44 -5.98 0.10
N VAL A 18 -10.23 -5.45 -0.13
CA VAL A 18 -9.98 -4.55 -1.26
C VAL A 18 -10.19 -5.29 -2.59
N PHE A 19 -9.72 -6.54 -2.69
CA PHE A 19 -9.92 -7.35 -3.89
C PHE A 19 -11.40 -7.56 -4.21
N ARG A 20 -12.23 -7.80 -3.21
CA ARG A 20 -13.68 -7.97 -3.40
C ARG A 20 -14.30 -6.74 -4.05
N THR A 21 -13.98 -5.56 -3.54
CA THR A 21 -14.48 -4.30 -4.08
C THR A 21 -13.92 -4.06 -5.47
N ALA A 22 -12.62 -4.28 -5.67
CA ALA A 22 -11.97 -4.08 -6.97
C ALA A 22 -12.58 -4.98 -8.05
N ARG A 23 -12.84 -6.24 -7.73
CA ARG A 23 -13.50 -7.17 -8.67
C ARG A 23 -14.90 -6.73 -9.01
N GLY A 24 -15.64 -6.22 -8.03
CA GLY A 24 -16.98 -5.65 -8.28
C GLY A 24 -16.94 -4.47 -9.24
N MET A 25 -15.80 -3.79 -9.34
CA MET A 25 -15.56 -2.69 -10.27
C MET A 25 -14.96 -3.15 -11.60
N GLY A 26 -14.73 -4.46 -11.77
CA GLY A 26 -14.12 -5.00 -12.98
C GLY A 26 -12.60 -4.88 -13.06
N LEU A 27 -11.92 -4.64 -11.93
CA LEU A 27 -10.46 -4.49 -11.91
C LEU A 27 -9.75 -5.84 -11.73
N ARG A 28 -8.62 -5.99 -12.40
CA ARG A 28 -7.69 -7.09 -12.17
C ARG A 28 -6.93 -6.80 -10.87
N CYS A 29 -6.72 -7.82 -10.05
CA CYS A 29 -6.13 -7.70 -8.72
C CYS A 29 -4.74 -8.33 -8.68
N VAL A 30 -3.78 -7.58 -8.17
CA VAL A 30 -2.38 -8.02 -8.03
C VAL A 30 -2.01 -8.04 -6.55
N ALA A 31 -1.46 -9.16 -6.10
CA ALA A 31 -0.92 -9.30 -4.74
C ALA A 31 0.59 -9.23 -4.75
N VAL A 32 1.15 -8.77 -3.64
CA VAL A 32 2.57 -8.98 -3.30
C VAL A 32 2.61 -9.78 -2.01
N PHE A 33 3.63 -10.59 -1.81
CA PHE A 33 3.70 -11.46 -0.63
C PHE A 33 5.13 -11.77 -0.22
N VAL A 34 5.33 -12.01 1.07
CA VAL A 34 6.56 -12.57 1.62
C VAL A 34 6.40 -14.08 1.74
N ASP A 35 7.51 -14.81 1.88
CA ASP A 35 7.51 -16.28 1.91
C ASP A 35 6.56 -16.85 2.97
N ALA A 36 6.48 -16.23 4.14
CA ALA A 36 5.58 -16.66 5.20
C ALA A 36 4.10 -16.61 4.80
N ASP A 37 3.74 -15.77 3.86
CA ASP A 37 2.36 -15.59 3.40
C ASP A 37 2.07 -16.28 2.05
N ALA A 38 3.01 -17.07 1.52
CA ALA A 38 2.89 -17.66 0.19
C ALA A 38 1.61 -18.50 0.00
N ASP A 39 1.14 -19.15 1.07
CA ASP A 39 -0.06 -19.97 1.04
C ASP A 39 -1.31 -19.24 1.59
N ALA A 40 -1.21 -17.94 1.85
CA ALA A 40 -2.33 -17.18 2.40
C ALA A 40 -3.45 -17.02 1.37
N PRO A 41 -4.73 -16.96 1.81
CA PRO A 41 -5.86 -16.85 0.91
C PRO A 41 -5.80 -15.65 -0.06
N PHE A 42 -5.28 -14.51 0.39
CA PHE A 42 -5.22 -13.32 -0.48
C PHE A 42 -4.31 -13.52 -1.69
N VAL A 43 -3.27 -14.33 -1.55
CA VAL A 43 -2.35 -14.64 -2.65
C VAL A 43 -3.06 -15.51 -3.70
N ALA A 44 -3.79 -16.54 -3.24
CA ALA A 44 -4.54 -17.42 -4.14
C ALA A 44 -5.68 -16.70 -4.85
N GLU A 45 -6.25 -15.68 -4.24
CA GLU A 45 -7.37 -14.92 -4.79
C GLU A 45 -6.95 -13.85 -5.80
N ALA A 46 -5.66 -13.55 -5.90
CA ALA A 46 -5.15 -12.55 -6.83
C ALA A 46 -5.08 -13.10 -8.26
N ASP A 47 -5.21 -12.22 -9.24
CA ASP A 47 -4.99 -12.57 -10.65
C ASP A 47 -3.51 -12.74 -10.96
N ASP A 48 -2.66 -11.93 -10.31
CA ASP A 48 -1.20 -12.06 -10.33
C ASP A 48 -0.67 -11.87 -8.92
N ALA A 49 0.45 -12.53 -8.61
CA ALA A 49 1.10 -12.38 -7.31
C ALA A 49 2.62 -12.34 -7.49
N VAL A 50 3.28 -11.42 -6.80
CA VAL A 50 4.73 -11.22 -6.88
C VAL A 50 5.36 -11.37 -5.50
N ARG A 51 6.39 -12.19 -5.42
CA ARG A 51 7.14 -12.39 -4.18
C ARG A 51 7.98 -11.16 -3.85
N LEU A 52 7.98 -10.78 -2.58
CA LEU A 52 8.83 -9.70 -2.04
C LEU A 52 9.94 -10.32 -1.18
N PRO A 53 11.18 -10.42 -1.68
CA PRO A 53 12.26 -11.05 -0.90
C PRO A 53 12.61 -10.31 0.39
N ASP A 54 12.46 -8.98 0.40
CA ASP A 54 12.91 -8.12 1.49
C ASP A 54 11.77 -7.54 2.33
N GLY A 55 10.54 -8.00 2.12
CA GLY A 55 9.39 -7.65 2.96
C GLY A 55 8.46 -6.59 2.41
N TYR A 56 7.38 -6.35 3.16
CA TYR A 56 6.30 -5.43 2.75
C TYR A 56 6.68 -3.95 2.84
N LEU A 57 7.82 -3.62 3.43
CA LEU A 57 8.30 -2.22 3.51
C LEU A 57 9.27 -1.86 2.40
N ASP A 58 9.56 -2.80 1.49
CA ASP A 58 10.41 -2.55 0.33
C ASP A 58 9.59 -1.89 -0.78
N GLY A 59 9.48 -0.57 -0.71
CA GLY A 59 8.69 0.21 -1.66
C GLY A 59 9.17 0.08 -3.09
N ALA A 60 10.48 0.03 -3.32
CA ALA A 60 11.04 -0.13 -4.67
C ALA A 60 10.62 -1.45 -5.30
N ALA A 61 10.63 -2.54 -4.54
CA ALA A 61 10.21 -3.86 -5.02
C ALA A 61 8.70 -3.88 -5.32
N ILE A 62 7.89 -3.19 -4.52
CA ILE A 62 6.45 -3.09 -4.73
C ILE A 62 6.14 -2.33 -6.02
N ILE A 63 6.81 -1.22 -6.25
CA ILE A 63 6.66 -0.43 -7.49
C ILE A 63 7.09 -1.27 -8.70
N ALA A 64 8.22 -1.98 -8.59
CA ALA A 64 8.71 -2.87 -9.65
C ALA A 64 7.69 -3.96 -9.96
N ALA A 65 7.04 -4.53 -8.93
CA ALA A 65 6.00 -5.54 -9.10
C ALA A 65 4.78 -4.97 -9.84
N ALA A 66 4.37 -3.75 -9.51
CA ALA A 66 3.27 -3.08 -10.20
C ALA A 66 3.59 -2.87 -11.68
N LEU A 67 4.78 -2.38 -11.98
CA LEU A 67 5.20 -2.16 -13.37
C LEU A 67 5.31 -3.47 -14.15
N ALA A 68 5.87 -4.51 -13.53
CA ALA A 68 6.05 -5.81 -14.17
C ALA A 68 4.72 -6.52 -14.48
N THR A 69 3.70 -6.33 -13.65
CA THR A 69 2.37 -6.94 -13.82
C THR A 69 1.40 -6.07 -14.61
N GLY A 70 1.81 -4.85 -14.96
CA GLY A 70 0.95 -3.91 -15.66
C GLY A 70 -0.16 -3.32 -14.79
N ALA A 71 0.03 -3.30 -13.48
CA ALA A 71 -0.93 -2.68 -12.57
C ALA A 71 -0.95 -1.16 -12.79
N ASP A 72 -2.14 -0.58 -12.78
CA ASP A 72 -2.32 0.86 -13.00
C ASP A 72 -2.23 1.66 -11.70
N ALA A 73 -2.52 1.02 -10.58
CA ALA A 73 -2.65 1.69 -9.29
C ALA A 73 -2.08 0.83 -8.17
N ILE A 74 -1.67 1.51 -7.09
CA ILE A 74 -1.29 0.86 -5.84
C ILE A 74 -2.23 1.34 -4.74
N HIS A 75 -2.87 0.39 -4.06
CA HIS A 75 -3.67 0.60 -2.86
C HIS A 75 -2.86 0.07 -1.66
N PRO A 76 -2.47 0.92 -0.73
CA PRO A 76 -1.59 0.49 0.36
C PRO A 76 -2.29 -0.23 1.51
N GLY A 77 -3.61 -0.24 1.55
CA GLY A 77 -4.35 -0.63 2.73
C GLY A 77 -4.11 0.36 3.87
N TYR A 78 -3.90 -0.15 5.06
CA TYR A 78 -3.50 0.68 6.21
C TYR A 78 -2.27 0.06 6.89
N GLY A 79 -1.48 0.90 7.58
CA GLY A 79 -0.18 0.50 8.10
C GLY A 79 0.86 0.36 6.98
N PHE A 80 1.95 -0.32 7.24
CA PHE A 80 3.05 -0.51 6.28
C PHE A 80 3.42 0.82 5.59
N LEU A 81 3.37 0.85 4.26
CA LEU A 81 3.74 2.04 3.48
C LEU A 81 2.60 3.04 3.29
N ALA A 82 1.40 2.77 3.82
CA ALA A 82 0.25 3.67 3.70
C ALA A 82 0.53 5.06 4.29
N GLU A 83 1.42 5.14 5.26
CA GLU A 83 1.77 6.38 5.98
C GLU A 83 3.14 6.94 5.57
N ASN A 84 3.73 6.42 4.51
CA ASN A 84 5.05 6.82 4.03
C ASN A 84 4.92 7.76 2.83
N ALA A 85 5.09 9.07 3.08
CA ALA A 85 4.95 10.10 2.04
C ALA A 85 5.96 9.93 0.91
N ASP A 86 7.18 9.49 1.22
CA ASP A 86 8.21 9.26 0.19
C ASP A 86 7.80 8.14 -0.76
N PHE A 87 7.13 7.11 -0.24
CA PHE A 87 6.59 6.04 -1.07
C PHE A 87 5.47 6.55 -1.97
N VAL A 88 4.57 7.39 -1.45
CA VAL A 88 3.50 8.00 -2.27
C VAL A 88 4.11 8.75 -3.45
N GLU A 89 5.12 9.58 -3.19
CA GLU A 89 5.81 10.34 -4.24
C GLU A 89 6.48 9.42 -5.25
N ALA A 90 7.11 8.34 -4.80
CA ALA A 90 7.75 7.36 -5.68
C ALA A 90 6.74 6.64 -6.59
N VAL A 91 5.57 6.28 -6.05
CA VAL A 91 4.49 5.66 -6.81
C VAL A 91 4.03 6.59 -7.93
N GLU A 92 3.77 7.84 -7.61
CA GLU A 92 3.33 8.83 -8.57
C GLU A 92 4.41 9.14 -9.62
N ALA A 93 5.68 9.22 -9.19
CA ALA A 93 6.81 9.43 -10.10
C ALA A 93 6.97 8.27 -11.09
N ALA A 94 6.57 7.06 -10.72
CA ALA A 94 6.60 5.88 -11.59
C ALA A 94 5.43 5.85 -12.59
N GLY A 95 4.53 6.82 -12.54
CA GLY A 95 3.37 6.89 -13.43
C GLY A 95 2.19 6.05 -12.96
N LEU A 96 2.20 5.60 -11.71
CA LEU A 96 1.13 4.81 -11.12
C LEU A 96 0.16 5.70 -10.35
N VAL A 97 -1.09 5.26 -10.25
CA VAL A 97 -2.10 5.96 -9.43
C VAL A 97 -1.96 5.51 -7.98
N TRP A 98 -1.86 6.47 -7.08
CA TRP A 98 -1.89 6.21 -5.65
C TRP A 98 -3.33 6.25 -5.15
N VAL A 99 -3.80 5.15 -4.53
CA VAL A 99 -5.14 5.10 -3.95
C VAL A 99 -5.02 5.45 -2.47
N GLY A 100 -5.16 6.72 -2.17
CA GLY A 100 -5.01 7.22 -0.81
C GLY A 100 -4.81 8.73 -0.77
N PRO A 101 -4.55 9.30 0.41
CA PRO A 101 -4.30 10.74 0.53
C PRO A 101 -3.02 11.16 -0.19
N PRO A 102 -2.95 12.41 -0.68
CA PRO A 102 -1.73 12.92 -1.31
C PRO A 102 -0.52 12.92 -0.34
N ALA A 103 0.69 12.95 -0.91
CA ALA A 103 1.93 12.89 -0.13
C ALA A 103 2.04 13.98 0.93
N ASP A 104 1.61 15.21 0.62
CA ASP A 104 1.64 16.33 1.56
C ASP A 104 0.71 16.09 2.76
N VAL A 105 -0.46 15.47 2.53
CA VAL A 105 -1.38 15.11 3.61
C VAL A 105 -0.80 14.00 4.48
N VAL A 106 -0.21 12.97 3.86
CA VAL A 106 0.43 11.87 4.58
C VAL A 106 1.58 12.40 5.45
N ARG A 107 2.40 13.29 4.92
CA ARG A 107 3.52 13.89 5.64
C ARG A 107 3.04 14.75 6.80
N SER A 108 2.00 15.55 6.59
CA SER A 108 1.40 16.39 7.63
C SER A 108 0.83 15.55 8.78
N MET A 109 0.16 14.44 8.47
CA MET A 109 -0.36 13.53 9.49
C MET A 109 0.77 12.90 10.30
N GLY A 110 1.86 12.50 9.65
CA GLY A 110 3.04 11.96 10.31
C GLY A 110 3.67 12.97 11.26
N ASP A 111 3.79 14.22 10.84
CA ASP A 111 4.32 15.30 11.65
C ASP A 111 3.44 15.58 12.88
N LYS A 112 2.13 15.52 12.74
CA LYS A 112 1.20 15.68 13.87
C LYS A 112 1.37 14.56 14.89
N LEU A 113 1.49 13.31 14.43
CA LEU A 113 1.69 12.17 15.31
C LEU A 113 3.04 12.26 16.05
N ALA A 114 4.08 12.68 15.36
CA ALA A 114 5.42 12.88 15.96
C ALA A 114 5.38 13.99 17.02
N ALA A 115 4.71 15.10 16.75
CA ALA A 115 4.57 16.20 17.68
C ALA A 115 3.80 15.77 18.93
N LYS A 116 2.73 14.99 18.76
CA LYS A 116 1.97 14.45 19.88
C LYS A 116 2.80 13.51 20.73
N ALA A 117 3.55 12.62 20.11
CA ALA A 117 4.43 11.68 20.82
C ALA A 117 5.49 12.43 21.63
N ALA A 118 6.09 13.50 21.07
CA ALA A 118 7.06 14.33 21.77
C ALA A 118 6.43 15.06 22.97
N ALA A 119 5.22 15.57 22.82
CA ALA A 119 4.48 16.21 23.91
C ALA A 119 4.15 15.23 25.02
N ASP A 120 3.72 14.01 24.68
CA ASP A 120 3.46 12.94 25.66
C ASP A 120 4.74 12.58 26.44
N ALA A 121 5.86 12.43 25.74
CA ALA A 121 7.14 12.11 26.36
C ALA A 121 7.63 13.22 27.29
N ALA A 122 7.28 14.47 26.99
CA ALA A 122 7.62 15.63 27.82
C ALA A 122 6.67 15.81 29.02
N GLY A 123 5.62 14.97 29.13
CA GLY A 123 4.64 15.08 30.20
C GLY A 123 3.59 16.18 29.98
N GLY A 124 3.49 16.69 28.78
CA GLY A 124 2.51 17.71 28.42
C GLY A 124 1.10 17.11 28.27
N PRO A 125 0.04 17.93 28.39
CA PRO A 125 -1.31 17.47 28.16
C PRO A 125 -1.52 17.13 26.69
N THR A 126 -2.21 16.01 26.42
CA THR A 126 -2.63 15.64 25.07
C THR A 126 -4.14 15.70 24.96
N LEU A 127 -4.60 16.30 23.92
CA LEU A 127 -6.02 16.38 23.62
C LEU A 127 -6.39 15.40 22.52
#